data_16f6d46594469e7c526c00d55a10e580
#
_entry.id   16f6d46594469e7c526c00d55a10e580
#
_cell.length_a   1.000
_cell.length_b   1.000
_cell.length_c   1.000
_cell.angle_alpha   90.00
_cell.angle_beta   90.00
_cell.angle_gamma   90.00
#
_symmetry.space_group_name_H-M   'P 1'
#
loop_
_entity.id
_entity.type
_entity.pdbx_description
1 polymer ?
#
loop_
_entity_poly.entity_id
_entity_poly.type
_entity_poly.pdbx_seq_one_letter_code
_entity_poly.pdbx_strand_id
1 'polypeptide(L)'
;MKKIMYVLTALLIAAGLSSCNAEIKNAKINNLVGTWDLVSETTVMTDGTQTTTTATKGEYIVITENTFTTVNGSRQTEYPFKFNDPHFLLDDINIYDLKRLTRNEMVLESKLTLGILITDHTYTYKRR
;
A
#
# COMPACT_ATOMS: atom_id res chain seq x y z
N MET A 1 37.31 -11.15 3.45
CA MET A 1 37.55 -9.99 2.60
C MET A 1 36.59 -9.93 1.42
N LYS A 2 36.52 -10.99 0.62
CA LYS A 2 35.60 -11.03 -0.51
C LYS A 2 34.14 -10.85 -0.09
N LYS A 3 33.75 -11.46 1.03
CA LYS A 3 32.40 -11.30 1.55
C LYS A 3 32.08 -9.84 1.84
N ILE A 4 33.04 -9.12 2.39
CA ILE A 4 32.86 -7.71 2.68
C ILE A 4 32.73 -6.92 1.39
N MET A 5 33.53 -7.26 0.39
CA MET A 5 33.46 -6.62 -0.91
C MET A 5 32.10 -6.86 -1.58
N TYR A 6 31.61 -8.07 -1.53
CA TYR A 6 30.29 -8.38 -2.08
C TYR A 6 29.19 -7.63 -1.35
N VAL A 7 29.31 -7.56 -0.03
CA VAL A 7 28.35 -6.82 0.77
C VAL A 7 28.38 -5.35 0.39
N LEU A 8 29.56 -4.78 0.22
CA LEU A 8 29.67 -3.38 -0.21
C LEU A 8 29.06 -3.17 -1.59
N THR A 9 29.33 -4.10 -2.51
CA THR A 9 28.75 -4.03 -3.85
C THR A 9 27.24 -4.12 -3.80
N ALA A 10 26.72 -5.05 -3.00
CA ALA A 10 25.30 -5.21 -2.81
C ALA A 10 24.69 -3.96 -2.19
N LEU A 11 25.39 -3.35 -1.23
CA LEU A 11 24.93 -2.10 -0.62
C LEU A 11 24.87 -0.96 -1.63
N LEU A 12 25.84 -0.87 -2.52
CA LEU A 12 25.84 0.15 -3.56
C LEU A 12 24.67 -0.04 -4.52
N ILE A 13 24.40 -1.30 -4.90
CA ILE A 13 23.25 -1.61 -5.73
C ILE A 13 21.96 -1.30 -4.97
N ALA A 14 21.90 -1.68 -3.71
CA ALA A 14 20.75 -1.38 -2.88
C ALA A 14 20.56 0.11 -2.71
N ALA A 15 21.63 0.88 -2.59
CA ALA A 15 21.53 2.34 -2.50
C ALA A 15 20.96 2.93 -3.80
N GLY A 16 21.37 2.41 -4.96
CA GLY A 16 20.80 2.82 -6.23
C GLY A 16 19.32 2.47 -6.32
N LEU A 17 18.94 1.29 -5.84
CA LEU A 17 17.55 0.88 -5.78
C LEU A 17 16.80 1.69 -4.73
N SER A 18 17.45 2.01 -3.61
CA SER A 18 16.83 2.81 -2.55
C SER A 18 16.46 4.20 -3.01
N SER A 19 17.21 4.80 -3.95
CA SER A 19 16.85 6.11 -4.47
C SER A 19 15.55 6.05 -5.27
N CYS A 20 15.25 4.90 -5.91
CA CYS A 20 13.97 4.65 -6.58
C CYS A 20 12.85 4.32 -5.59
N ASN A 21 13.22 3.84 -4.39
CA ASN A 21 12.29 3.44 -3.34
C ASN A 21 12.32 4.39 -2.14
N ALA A 22 12.86 5.59 -2.33
CA ALA A 22 12.84 6.59 -1.28
C ALA A 22 11.40 6.95 -0.92
N GLU A 23 11.13 7.04 0.37
CA GLU A 23 9.81 7.36 0.85
C GLU A 23 9.40 8.77 0.42
N ILE A 24 8.21 8.89 -0.13
CA ILE A 24 7.64 10.16 -0.54
C ILE A 24 6.96 10.78 0.66
N LYS A 25 7.42 11.96 1.05
CA LYS A 25 6.82 12.75 2.12
C LYS A 25 5.87 13.78 1.51
N ASN A 26 4.83 14.14 2.27
CA ASN A 26 3.85 15.12 1.81
C ASN A 26 3.26 14.72 0.45
N ALA A 27 2.80 13.46 0.37
CA ALA A 27 2.28 12.91 -0.86
C ALA A 27 1.10 13.71 -1.39
N LYS A 28 1.01 13.81 -2.70
CA LYS A 28 -0.10 14.45 -3.41
C LYS A 28 -0.77 13.42 -4.30
N ILE A 29 -1.96 13.74 -4.77
CA ILE A 29 -2.74 12.84 -5.61
C ILE A 29 -1.93 12.32 -6.79
N ASN A 30 -1.11 13.14 -7.40
CA ASN A 30 -0.29 12.75 -8.54
C ASN A 30 0.69 11.62 -8.22
N ASN A 31 1.11 11.51 -6.96
CA ASN A 31 1.99 10.43 -6.52
C ASN A 31 1.25 9.09 -6.43
N LEU A 32 -0.08 9.14 -6.36
CA LEU A 32 -0.92 7.96 -6.16
C LEU A 32 -1.54 7.45 -7.45
N VAL A 33 -1.67 8.31 -8.46
CA VAL A 33 -2.33 7.95 -9.71
C VAL A 33 -1.59 6.79 -10.38
N GLY A 34 -2.32 5.78 -10.77
CA GLY A 34 -1.78 4.61 -11.45
C GLY A 34 -2.49 3.33 -11.06
N THR A 35 -1.93 2.23 -11.51
CA THR A 35 -2.40 0.89 -11.19
C THR A 35 -1.45 0.25 -10.19
N TRP A 36 -2.02 -0.32 -9.14
CA TRP A 36 -1.26 -0.88 -8.03
C TRP A 36 -1.72 -2.31 -7.77
N ASP A 37 -0.81 -3.25 -7.93
CA ASP A 37 -1.10 -4.67 -7.66
C ASP A 37 -1.02 -4.93 -6.17
N LEU A 38 -2.02 -5.63 -5.63
CA LEU A 38 -2.00 -6.04 -4.24
C LEU A 38 -0.99 -7.16 -4.07
N VAL A 39 -0.07 -6.98 -3.12
CA VAL A 39 0.98 -7.96 -2.83
C VAL A 39 0.60 -8.80 -1.62
N SER A 40 0.18 -8.15 -0.55
CA SER A 40 -0.15 -8.85 0.69
C SER A 40 -1.10 -8.02 1.55
N GLU A 41 -1.79 -8.72 2.44
CA GLU A 41 -2.63 -8.13 3.47
C GLU A 41 -2.21 -8.71 4.81
N THR A 42 -1.99 -7.85 5.80
CA THR A 42 -1.70 -8.26 7.16
C THR A 42 -2.83 -7.80 8.05
N THR A 43 -3.39 -8.72 8.83
CA THR A 43 -4.46 -8.43 9.78
C THR A 43 -3.93 -8.62 11.19
N VAL A 44 -4.13 -7.61 12.05
CA VAL A 44 -3.76 -7.67 13.46
C VAL A 44 -5.04 -7.56 14.29
N MET A 45 -5.26 -8.57 15.11
CA MET A 45 -6.42 -8.63 16.00
C MET A 45 -6.10 -7.92 17.33
N THR A 46 -7.15 -7.60 18.07
CA THR A 46 -7.02 -6.95 19.38
C THR A 46 -6.14 -7.74 20.35
N ASP A 47 -6.16 -9.07 20.25
CA ASP A 47 -5.37 -9.96 21.11
C ASP A 47 -3.89 -10.04 20.69
N GLY A 48 -3.51 -9.33 19.64
CA GLY A 48 -2.15 -9.34 19.12
C GLY A 48 -1.88 -10.40 18.06
N THR A 49 -2.85 -11.25 17.75
CA THR A 49 -2.70 -12.26 16.68
C THR A 49 -2.51 -11.57 15.35
N GLN A 50 -1.49 -11.97 14.62
CA GLN A 50 -1.17 -11.41 13.31
C GLN A 50 -1.24 -12.50 12.25
N THR A 51 -1.92 -12.19 11.16
CA THR A 51 -2.05 -13.09 10.01
C THR A 51 -1.67 -12.31 8.76
N THR A 52 -0.76 -12.88 7.96
CA THR A 52 -0.38 -12.28 6.69
C THR A 52 -0.80 -13.21 5.57
N THR A 53 -1.53 -12.67 4.61
CA THR A 53 -2.00 -13.39 3.44
C THR A 53 -1.36 -12.79 2.20
N THR A 54 -0.74 -13.63 1.38
CA THR A 54 -0.23 -13.19 0.07
C THR A 54 -1.41 -13.06 -0.88
N ALA A 55 -1.46 -11.95 -1.60
CA ALA A 55 -2.57 -11.70 -2.49
C ALA A 55 -2.59 -12.66 -3.67
N THR A 56 -3.77 -13.01 -4.11
CA THR A 56 -3.98 -13.80 -5.31
C THR A 56 -3.74 -12.90 -6.52
N LYS A 57 -3.15 -13.46 -7.56
CA LYS A 57 -2.92 -12.74 -8.82
C LYS A 57 -4.26 -12.23 -9.37
N GLY A 58 -4.28 -10.99 -9.80
CA GLY A 58 -5.48 -10.36 -10.35
C GLY A 58 -6.19 -9.41 -9.40
N GLU A 59 -5.67 -9.23 -8.18
CA GLU A 59 -6.19 -8.23 -7.28
C GLU A 59 -5.36 -6.95 -7.41
N TYR A 60 -6.00 -5.86 -7.79
CA TYR A 60 -5.33 -4.58 -7.94
C TYR A 60 -6.30 -3.42 -7.74
N ILE A 61 -5.74 -2.24 -7.63
CA ILE A 61 -6.51 -1.00 -7.58
C ILE A 61 -6.05 -0.07 -8.68
N VAL A 62 -6.96 0.77 -9.15
CA VAL A 62 -6.66 1.82 -10.11
C VAL A 62 -7.05 3.15 -9.48
N ILE A 63 -6.08 4.05 -9.36
CA ILE A 63 -6.30 5.37 -8.79
C ILE A 63 -6.17 6.40 -9.89
N THR A 64 -7.19 7.24 -10.03
CA THR A 64 -7.16 8.43 -10.85
C THR A 64 -7.27 9.65 -9.95
N GLU A 65 -7.30 10.83 -10.51
CA GLU A 65 -7.48 12.05 -9.71
C GLU A 65 -8.81 12.07 -8.96
N ASN A 66 -9.84 11.39 -9.48
CA ASN A 66 -11.20 11.47 -8.97
C ASN A 66 -11.79 10.14 -8.53
N THR A 67 -11.14 9.02 -8.85
CA THR A 67 -11.71 7.70 -8.60
C THR A 67 -10.70 6.74 -8.01
N PHE A 68 -11.22 5.80 -7.23
CA PHE A 68 -10.48 4.68 -6.66
C PHE A 68 -11.27 3.43 -7.01
N THR A 69 -10.69 2.58 -7.84
CA THR A 69 -11.36 1.38 -8.33
C THR A 69 -10.67 0.15 -7.77
N THR A 70 -11.44 -0.73 -7.14
CA THR A 70 -10.92 -2.04 -6.71
C THR A 70 -11.28 -3.07 -7.77
N VAL A 71 -10.33 -3.94 -8.09
CA VAL A 71 -10.53 -5.02 -9.04
C VAL A 71 -10.09 -6.33 -8.40
N ASN A 72 -10.98 -7.30 -8.42
CA ASN A 72 -10.70 -8.64 -7.91
C ASN A 72 -11.28 -9.64 -8.90
N GLY A 73 -10.43 -10.12 -9.79
CA GLY A 73 -10.89 -10.98 -10.89
C GLY A 73 -11.84 -10.22 -11.81
N SER A 74 -13.06 -10.73 -11.93
CA SER A 74 -14.10 -10.08 -12.75
C SER A 74 -14.90 -9.03 -11.99
N ARG A 75 -14.70 -8.93 -10.68
CA ARG A 75 -15.42 -7.99 -9.84
C ARG A 75 -14.69 -6.65 -9.80
N GLN A 76 -15.41 -5.58 -10.10
CA GLN A 76 -14.85 -4.24 -10.15
C GLN A 76 -15.80 -3.28 -9.45
N THR A 77 -15.25 -2.45 -8.55
CA THR A 77 -16.04 -1.45 -7.84
C THR A 77 -15.30 -0.12 -7.87
N GLU A 78 -15.97 0.92 -8.34
CA GLU A 78 -15.40 2.27 -8.44
C GLU A 78 -16.02 3.17 -7.38
N TYR A 79 -15.17 3.94 -6.71
CA TYR A 79 -15.58 4.91 -5.69
C TYR A 79 -15.11 6.30 -6.07
N PRO A 80 -15.93 7.34 -5.80
CA PRO A 80 -15.42 8.70 -5.81
C PRO A 80 -14.28 8.82 -4.81
N PHE A 81 -13.19 9.45 -5.21
CA PHE A 81 -11.95 9.47 -4.43
C PHE A 81 -11.46 10.88 -4.18
N LYS A 82 -11.06 11.11 -2.94
CA LYS A 82 -10.34 12.31 -2.52
C LYS A 82 -9.17 11.88 -1.65
N PHE A 83 -8.06 12.56 -1.80
CA PHE A 83 -6.89 12.31 -0.96
C PHE A 83 -6.57 13.57 -0.15
N ASN A 84 -6.51 13.39 1.16
CA ASN A 84 -6.10 14.42 2.10
C ASN A 84 -5.07 13.76 3.03
N ASP A 85 -3.80 13.88 2.67
CA ASP A 85 -2.69 13.17 3.30
C ASP A 85 -2.81 13.14 4.83
N PRO A 86 -2.83 11.97 5.47
CA PRO A 86 -2.67 10.62 4.91
C PRO A 86 -3.99 9.90 4.56
N HIS A 87 -5.10 10.60 4.52
CA HIS A 87 -6.44 10.02 4.45
C HIS A 87 -6.88 9.76 3.01
N PHE A 88 -7.31 8.52 2.75
CA PHE A 88 -7.97 8.11 1.52
C PHE A 88 -9.47 8.13 1.75
N LEU A 89 -10.15 9.08 1.14
CA LEU A 89 -11.59 9.24 1.28
C LEU A 89 -12.26 8.59 0.06
N LEU A 90 -12.98 7.51 0.31
CA LEU A 90 -13.78 6.82 -0.69
C LEU A 90 -15.23 7.13 -0.38
N ASP A 91 -15.90 7.78 -1.33
CA ASP A 91 -17.28 8.24 -1.15
C ASP A 91 -17.40 9.12 0.11
N ASP A 92 -16.41 10.02 0.29
CA ASP A 92 -16.27 10.93 1.42
C ASP A 92 -16.08 10.28 2.78
N ILE A 93 -15.77 8.97 2.80
CA ILE A 93 -15.47 8.23 4.03
C ILE A 93 -14.00 7.87 4.07
N ASN A 94 -13.34 8.17 5.18
CA ASN A 94 -11.94 7.79 5.36
C ASN A 94 -11.83 6.27 5.55
N ILE A 95 -11.49 5.56 4.48
CA ILE A 95 -11.39 4.10 4.48
C ILE A 95 -9.95 3.66 4.77
N TYR A 96 -8.97 4.35 4.21
CA TYR A 96 -7.56 3.99 4.37
C TYR A 96 -6.73 5.19 4.79
N ASP A 97 -5.66 4.90 5.52
CA ASP A 97 -4.60 5.87 5.78
C ASP A 97 -3.33 5.41 5.08
N LEU A 98 -2.65 6.35 4.47
CA LEU A 98 -1.36 6.09 3.82
C LEU A 98 -0.29 5.94 4.90
N LYS A 99 0.34 4.76 4.97
CA LYS A 99 1.40 4.49 5.93
C LYS A 99 2.79 4.68 5.31
N ARG A 100 2.94 4.33 4.06
CA ARG A 100 4.19 4.46 3.36
C ARG A 100 3.92 4.57 1.87
N LEU A 101 4.66 5.43 1.22
CA LEU A 101 4.60 5.57 -0.23
C LEU A 101 6.01 5.74 -0.77
N THR A 102 6.37 4.92 -1.73
CA THR A 102 7.54 5.10 -2.55
C THR A 102 7.08 5.15 -3.99
N ARG A 103 8.00 5.34 -4.90
CA ARG A 103 7.69 5.35 -6.32
C ARG A 103 7.04 4.04 -6.78
N ASN A 104 7.43 2.91 -6.16
CA ASN A 104 7.01 1.58 -6.59
C ASN A 104 6.13 0.84 -5.60
N GLU A 105 5.99 1.35 -4.39
CA GLU A 105 5.27 0.65 -3.32
C GLU A 105 4.36 1.60 -2.56
N MET A 106 3.21 1.08 -2.17
CA MET A 106 2.26 1.82 -1.36
C MET A 106 1.73 0.91 -0.25
N VAL A 107 1.73 1.40 0.97
CA VAL A 107 1.19 0.68 2.12
C VAL A 107 0.04 1.48 2.69
N LEU A 108 -1.14 0.85 2.73
CA LEU A 108 -2.36 1.43 3.28
C LEU A 108 -2.78 0.68 4.53
N GLU A 109 -3.36 1.40 5.47
CA GLU A 109 -3.91 0.82 6.68
C GLU A 109 -5.39 1.14 6.77
N SER A 110 -6.19 0.14 7.17
CA SER A 110 -7.61 0.31 7.45
C SER A 110 -7.91 -0.29 8.81
N LYS A 111 -8.71 0.41 9.61
CA LYS A 111 -9.14 -0.07 10.93
C LYS A 111 -10.60 -0.41 10.87
N LEU A 112 -10.93 -1.63 11.30
CA LEU A 112 -12.29 -2.10 11.41
C LEU A 112 -12.61 -2.39 12.87
N THR A 113 -13.67 -1.77 13.38
CA THR A 113 -14.12 -2.00 14.74
C THR A 113 -15.46 -2.73 14.72
N LEU A 114 -15.49 -3.89 15.37
CA LEU A 114 -16.69 -4.71 15.50
C LEU A 114 -16.93 -4.94 16.99
N GLY A 115 -17.77 -4.09 17.61
CA GLY A 115 -17.98 -4.14 19.04
C GLY A 115 -16.70 -3.84 19.80
N ILE A 116 -16.24 -4.81 20.61
CA ILE A 116 -14.98 -4.69 21.35
C ILE A 116 -13.79 -5.18 20.55
N LEU A 117 -14.04 -5.77 19.39
CA LEU A 117 -12.99 -6.32 18.52
C LEU A 117 -12.55 -5.25 17.52
N ILE A 118 -11.28 -4.91 17.58
CA ILE A 118 -10.66 -3.98 16.64
C ILE A 118 -9.67 -4.77 15.80
N THR A 119 -9.77 -4.66 14.48
CA THR A 119 -8.81 -5.27 13.59
C THR A 119 -8.14 -4.20 12.75
N ASP A 120 -6.82 -4.26 12.68
CA ASP A 120 -6.04 -3.41 11.80
C ASP A 120 -5.64 -4.22 10.57
N HIS A 121 -5.92 -3.68 9.40
CA HIS A 121 -5.56 -4.31 8.13
C HIS A 121 -4.51 -3.44 7.46
N THR A 122 -3.40 -4.05 7.08
CA THR A 122 -2.34 -3.38 6.33
C THR A 122 -2.25 -4.02 4.96
N TYR A 123 -2.36 -3.20 3.93
CA TYR A 123 -2.33 -3.63 2.53
C TYR A 123 -1.06 -3.11 1.88
N THR A 124 -0.29 -4.01 1.30
CA THR A 124 0.91 -3.64 0.57
C THR A 124 0.65 -3.79 -0.92
N TYR A 125 0.87 -2.71 -1.65
CA TYR A 125 0.67 -2.64 -3.09
C TYR A 125 1.98 -2.34 -3.79
N LYS A 126 2.11 -2.84 -5.00
CA LYS A 126 3.25 -2.58 -5.86
C LYS A 126 2.77 -1.94 -7.15
N ARG A 127 3.44 -0.87 -7.58
CA ARG A 127 3.06 -0.19 -8.81
C ARG A 127 3.28 -1.11 -10.02
N ARG A 128 2.27 -1.15 -10.85
CA ARG A 128 2.34 -1.91 -12.10
C ARG A 128 3.12 -1.15 -13.15
#